data_a4717646f1f15fe51e6e90192ffd669e
#
_entry.id   a4717646f1f15fe51e6e90192ffd669e
#
_cell.length_a   1.000
_cell.length_b   1.000
_cell.length_c   1.000
_cell.angle_alpha   90.00
_cell.angle_beta   90.00
_cell.angle_gamma   90.00
#
_symmetry.space_group_name_H-M   'P 1'
#
loop_
_entity.id
_entity.type
_entity.pdbx_description
1 polymer ?
#
loop_
_entity_poly.entity_id
_entity_poly.type
_entity_poly.pdbx_seq_one_letter_code
_entity_poly.pdbx_strand_id
1 'polypeptide(L)'
;MIDHALTLVSDRLNAHLSALFAVSEDLVAVGPLSDAEGKPTAESRNRLTLFLTNIAQDSVPRGSRPRSAVQMGMAPPVHLDIYFMLASGHDPEIYGEGLKLISAALMFFQANPVMTPQLVPEMPAGIAQLTVEISNLKVEEVGQLWGNLGGRYVPSVMFKMRSVMIDAGAVRSITPLIRAPGGEARPSEAS
;
A
#
# COMPACT_ATOMS: atom_id res chain seq x y z
N MET A 1 7.60 2.30 6.87
CA MET A 1 6.57 3.38 6.93
C MET A 1 5.61 3.31 5.75
N ILE A 2 6.08 3.26 4.49
CA ILE A 2 5.21 3.11 3.31
C ILE A 2 4.49 1.76 3.36
N ASP A 3 5.24 0.70 3.65
CA ASP A 3 4.75 -0.65 3.90
C ASP A 3 3.63 -0.66 4.95
N HIS A 4 3.90 -0.10 6.13
CA HIS A 4 2.92 -0.02 7.21
C HIS A 4 1.65 0.77 6.82
N ALA A 5 1.80 1.85 6.04
CA ALA A 5 0.66 2.63 5.59
C ALA A 5 -0.23 1.83 4.61
N LEU A 6 0.37 1.09 3.67
CA LEU A 6 -0.35 0.21 2.74
C LEU A 6 -1.01 -0.97 3.47
N THR A 7 -0.28 -1.60 4.39
CA THR A 7 -0.81 -2.71 5.20
C THR A 7 -2.00 -2.23 6.05
N LEU A 8 -1.88 -1.08 6.72
CA LEU A 8 -2.98 -0.51 7.50
C LEU A 8 -4.25 -0.31 6.67
N VAL A 9 -4.10 0.29 5.47
CA VAL A 9 -5.23 0.52 4.56
C VAL A 9 -5.84 -0.81 4.12
N SER A 10 -5.01 -1.80 3.80
CA SER A 10 -5.44 -3.15 3.44
C SER A 10 -6.20 -3.84 4.56
N ASP A 11 -5.67 -3.83 5.78
CA ASP A 11 -6.26 -4.49 6.95
C ASP A 11 -7.62 -3.87 7.29
N ARG A 12 -7.73 -2.55 7.23
CA ARG A 12 -9.00 -1.84 7.47
C ARG A 12 -10.04 -2.16 6.41
N LEU A 13 -9.62 -2.17 5.12
CA LEU A 13 -10.50 -2.56 4.03
C LEU A 13 -10.92 -4.03 4.17
N ASN A 14 -9.98 -4.91 4.47
CA ASN A 14 -10.24 -6.34 4.63
C ASN A 14 -11.24 -6.61 5.77
N ALA A 15 -11.04 -5.99 6.93
CA ALA A 15 -11.97 -6.10 8.06
C ALA A 15 -13.40 -5.64 7.68
N HIS A 16 -13.51 -4.54 6.91
CA HIS A 16 -14.80 -4.07 6.42
C HIS A 16 -15.46 -5.06 5.45
N LEU A 17 -14.71 -5.55 4.45
CA LEU A 17 -15.24 -6.47 3.44
C LEU A 17 -15.62 -7.81 4.06
N SER A 18 -14.78 -8.36 4.94
CA SER A 18 -15.05 -9.62 5.63
C SER A 18 -16.32 -9.54 6.48
N ALA A 19 -16.54 -8.41 7.16
CA ALA A 19 -17.77 -8.17 7.90
C ALA A 19 -18.99 -8.01 6.98
N LEU A 20 -18.83 -7.28 5.85
CA LEU A 20 -19.92 -7.02 4.90
C LEU A 20 -20.40 -8.30 4.19
N PHE A 21 -19.47 -9.17 3.81
CA PHE A 21 -19.75 -10.41 3.07
C PHE A 21 -19.85 -11.65 3.97
N ALA A 22 -19.67 -11.49 5.29
CA ALA A 22 -19.71 -12.56 6.29
C ALA A 22 -18.74 -13.72 5.96
N VAL A 23 -17.53 -13.39 5.53
CA VAL A 23 -16.46 -14.36 5.23
C VAL A 23 -15.33 -14.22 6.25
N SER A 24 -14.63 -15.33 6.52
CA SER A 24 -13.52 -15.38 7.49
C SER A 24 -12.13 -15.33 6.82
N GLU A 25 -12.09 -15.44 5.50
CA GLU A 25 -10.85 -15.35 4.74
C GLU A 25 -10.52 -13.92 4.33
N ASP A 26 -9.24 -13.66 4.08
CA ASP A 26 -8.79 -12.36 3.60
C ASP A 26 -9.22 -12.14 2.15
N LEU A 27 -9.96 -11.05 1.92
CA LEU A 27 -10.42 -10.63 0.61
C LEU A 27 -9.49 -9.62 -0.07
N VAL A 28 -8.52 -9.08 0.70
CA VAL A 28 -7.55 -8.08 0.24
C VAL A 28 -6.14 -8.55 0.55
N ALA A 29 -5.25 -8.44 -0.42
CA ALA A 29 -3.82 -8.71 -0.26
C ALA A 29 -2.99 -7.48 -0.63
N VAL A 30 -1.83 -7.31 0.00
CA VAL A 30 -0.81 -6.32 -0.39
C VAL A 30 0.33 -7.04 -1.07
N GLY A 31 0.61 -6.72 -2.32
CA GLY A 31 1.71 -7.35 -3.05
C GLY A 31 1.57 -7.22 -4.56
N PRO A 32 2.50 -7.80 -5.32
CA PRO A 32 2.43 -7.80 -6.77
C PRO A 32 1.25 -8.64 -7.27
N LEU A 33 0.63 -8.19 -8.36
CA LEU A 33 -0.47 -8.91 -8.99
C LEU A 33 0.00 -10.20 -9.70
N SER A 34 1.20 -10.15 -10.24
CA SER A 34 1.82 -11.25 -10.99
C SER A 34 3.28 -11.43 -10.59
N ASP A 35 3.78 -12.62 -10.80
CA ASP A 35 5.20 -12.96 -10.65
C ASP A 35 6.06 -12.39 -11.80
N ALA A 36 7.36 -12.70 -11.81
CA ALA A 36 8.30 -12.28 -12.84
C ALA A 36 7.98 -12.86 -14.22
N GLU A 37 7.26 -13.96 -14.29
CA GLU A 37 6.80 -14.63 -15.50
C GLU A 37 5.43 -14.13 -15.99
N GLY A 38 4.81 -13.16 -15.28
CA GLY A 38 3.51 -12.58 -15.60
C GLY A 38 2.31 -13.45 -15.20
N LYS A 39 2.51 -14.49 -14.39
CA LYS A 39 1.43 -15.30 -13.85
C LYS A 39 0.87 -14.68 -12.58
N PRO A 40 -0.46 -14.76 -12.33
CA PRO A 40 -1.05 -14.31 -11.07
C PRO A 40 -0.37 -14.98 -9.88
N THR A 41 -0.03 -14.18 -8.85
CA THR A 41 0.51 -14.74 -7.60
C THR A 41 -0.59 -15.48 -6.84
N ALA A 42 -0.20 -16.41 -5.97
CA ALA A 42 -1.17 -17.14 -5.14
C ALA A 42 -1.97 -16.18 -4.23
N GLU A 43 -1.32 -15.12 -3.77
CA GLU A 43 -1.91 -14.11 -2.90
C GLU A 43 -2.91 -13.20 -3.64
N SER A 44 -2.71 -12.97 -4.95
CA SER A 44 -3.58 -12.11 -5.76
C SER A 44 -4.81 -12.82 -6.31
N ARG A 45 -4.77 -14.16 -6.36
CA ARG A 45 -5.83 -14.96 -7.01
C ARG A 45 -7.13 -14.89 -6.23
N ASN A 46 -8.22 -14.52 -6.91
CA ASN A 46 -9.57 -14.40 -6.37
C ASN A 46 -9.67 -13.45 -5.15
N ARG A 47 -8.84 -12.40 -5.16
CA ARG A 47 -8.81 -11.34 -4.15
C ARG A 47 -8.67 -9.97 -4.80
N LEU A 48 -8.95 -8.95 -4.03
CA LEU A 48 -8.47 -7.61 -4.33
C LEU A 48 -6.99 -7.52 -3.97
N THR A 49 -6.18 -7.00 -4.87
CA THR A 49 -4.75 -6.80 -4.62
C THR A 49 -4.44 -5.32 -4.61
N LEU A 50 -3.79 -4.89 -3.54
CA LEU A 50 -3.34 -3.53 -3.33
C LEU A 50 -1.84 -3.47 -3.58
N PHE A 51 -1.40 -2.71 -4.57
CA PHE A 51 0.02 -2.56 -4.91
C PHE A 51 0.40 -1.12 -5.21
N LEU A 52 1.65 -0.81 -4.88
CA LEU A 52 2.25 0.50 -5.10
C LEU A 52 2.46 0.74 -6.60
N THR A 53 2.06 1.91 -7.08
CA THR A 53 2.28 2.32 -8.48
C THR A 53 3.24 3.49 -8.61
N ASN A 54 3.21 4.45 -7.66
CA ASN A 54 4.09 5.61 -7.69
C ASN A 54 4.24 6.21 -6.28
N ILE A 55 5.36 6.90 -6.07
CA ILE A 55 5.63 7.74 -4.91
C ILE A 55 6.04 9.11 -5.43
N ALA A 56 5.35 10.14 -4.96
CA ALA A 56 5.65 11.52 -5.29
C ALA A 56 5.81 12.37 -4.03
N GLN A 57 6.52 13.47 -4.13
CA GLN A 57 6.57 14.42 -3.04
C GLN A 57 5.26 15.20 -3.00
N ASP A 58 4.67 15.34 -1.80
CA ASP A 58 3.49 16.19 -1.61
C ASP A 58 3.87 17.65 -1.83
N SER A 59 3.29 18.25 -2.86
CA SER A 59 3.53 19.64 -3.24
C SER A 59 2.60 20.65 -2.56
N VAL A 60 1.60 20.17 -1.78
CA VAL A 60 0.66 21.07 -1.10
C VAL A 60 1.36 21.71 0.09
N PRO A 61 1.48 23.07 0.16
CA PRO A 61 2.05 23.74 1.30
C PRO A 61 1.17 23.47 2.52
N ARG A 62 1.62 22.62 3.41
CA ARG A 62 1.02 22.50 4.74
C ARG A 62 1.54 23.67 5.54
N GLY A 63 0.59 24.50 6.01
CA GLY A 63 0.87 25.77 6.68
C GLY A 63 2.11 25.72 7.53
N SER A 64 2.98 26.67 7.30
CA SER A 64 4.32 26.75 7.87
C SER A 64 4.26 26.55 9.38
N ARG A 65 4.64 25.38 9.88
CA ARG A 65 5.11 25.31 11.26
C ARG A 65 6.25 26.30 11.38
N PRO A 66 6.27 27.14 12.44
CA PRO A 66 7.34 28.11 12.63
C PRO A 66 8.70 27.41 12.48
N ARG A 67 9.56 27.97 11.69
CA ARG A 67 10.95 27.51 11.47
C ARG A 67 11.79 27.39 12.75
N SER A 68 11.25 27.73 13.90
CA SER A 68 11.89 27.68 15.21
C SER A 68 12.18 26.28 15.77
N ALA A 69 11.76 25.21 15.07
CA ALA A 69 12.03 23.82 15.47
C ALA A 69 13.03 23.08 14.55
N VAL A 70 13.71 23.77 13.65
CA VAL A 70 14.83 23.17 12.92
C VAL A 70 16.02 23.13 13.91
N GLN A 71 16.14 22.00 14.61
CA GLN A 71 17.39 21.70 15.31
C GLN A 71 18.49 21.69 14.27
N MET A 72 19.50 22.55 14.49
CA MET A 72 20.67 22.70 13.61
C MET A 72 21.23 21.28 13.29
N GLY A 73 21.21 20.90 12.02
CA GLY A 73 21.82 19.68 11.53
C GLY A 73 20.86 18.53 11.15
N MET A 74 19.54 18.65 11.35
CA MET A 74 18.57 17.65 10.91
C MET A 74 17.90 18.06 9.61
N ALA A 75 17.82 17.13 8.65
CA ALA A 75 17.06 17.33 7.43
C ALA A 75 15.56 17.50 7.73
N PRO A 76 14.84 18.41 7.06
CA PRO A 76 13.41 18.55 7.26
C PRO A 76 12.67 17.26 6.82
N PRO A 77 11.58 16.88 7.49
CA PRO A 77 10.79 15.73 7.10
C PRO A 77 10.18 15.93 5.70
N VAL A 78 10.15 14.86 4.92
CA VAL A 78 9.54 14.84 3.58
C VAL A 78 8.15 14.27 3.68
N HIS A 79 7.17 14.96 3.12
CA HIS A 79 5.81 14.48 2.97
C HIS A 79 5.63 13.83 1.60
N LEU A 80 5.04 12.64 1.59
CA LEU A 80 4.85 11.85 0.38
C LEU A 80 3.37 11.66 0.05
N ASP A 81 3.10 11.72 -1.25
CA ASP A 81 1.92 11.20 -1.90
C ASP A 81 2.23 9.79 -2.41
N ILE A 82 1.49 8.81 -1.95
CA ILE A 82 1.63 7.41 -2.35
C ILE A 82 0.47 7.06 -3.26
N TYR A 83 0.78 6.65 -4.48
CA TYR A 83 -0.21 6.16 -5.42
C TYR A 83 -0.22 4.64 -5.37
N PHE A 84 -1.40 4.07 -5.19
CA PHE A 84 -1.58 2.63 -5.19
C PHE A 84 -2.79 2.23 -6.03
N MET A 85 -2.70 1.06 -6.62
CA MET A 85 -3.79 0.44 -7.36
C MET A 85 -4.48 -0.59 -6.48
N LEU A 86 -5.80 -0.61 -6.52
CA LEU A 86 -6.62 -1.71 -6.03
C LEU A 86 -7.18 -2.43 -7.25
N ALA A 87 -6.76 -3.66 -7.47
CA ALA A 87 -7.10 -4.45 -8.64
C ALA A 87 -7.76 -5.78 -8.26
N SER A 88 -8.67 -6.26 -9.10
CA SER A 88 -9.38 -7.52 -8.88
C SER A 88 -8.68 -8.66 -9.60
N GLY A 89 -8.05 -9.56 -8.83
CA GLY A 89 -7.39 -10.77 -9.35
C GLY A 89 -8.34 -11.96 -9.55
N HIS A 90 -9.64 -11.72 -9.76
CA HIS A 90 -10.64 -12.78 -9.89
C HIS A 90 -10.60 -13.45 -11.25
N ASP A 91 -10.81 -14.77 -11.23
CA ASP A 91 -10.92 -15.57 -12.44
C ASP A 91 -12.15 -15.13 -13.28
N PRO A 92 -12.11 -15.29 -14.62
CA PRO A 92 -13.20 -14.82 -15.50
C PRO A 92 -14.58 -15.35 -15.14
N GLU A 93 -14.66 -16.55 -14.60
CA GLU A 93 -15.90 -17.23 -14.21
C GLU A 93 -16.62 -16.52 -13.06
N ILE A 94 -15.86 -15.84 -12.22
CA ILE A 94 -16.36 -15.10 -11.05
C ILE A 94 -16.07 -13.59 -11.14
N TYR A 95 -15.95 -13.08 -12.37
CA TYR A 95 -15.68 -11.67 -12.64
C TYR A 95 -16.66 -10.72 -11.91
N GLY A 96 -17.93 -11.10 -11.82
CA GLY A 96 -18.96 -10.33 -11.12
C GLY A 96 -18.68 -10.17 -9.61
N GLU A 97 -18.09 -11.18 -8.98
CA GLU A 97 -17.69 -11.10 -7.56
C GLU A 97 -16.59 -10.08 -7.37
N GLY A 98 -15.60 -10.05 -8.25
CA GLY A 98 -14.55 -9.04 -8.25
C GLY A 98 -15.10 -7.62 -8.35
N LEU A 99 -16.11 -7.37 -9.21
CA LEU A 99 -16.74 -6.06 -9.33
C LEU A 99 -17.55 -5.67 -8.09
N LYS A 100 -18.19 -6.62 -7.41
CA LYS A 100 -18.87 -6.39 -6.13
C LYS A 100 -17.88 -5.94 -5.06
N LEU A 101 -16.73 -6.62 -4.97
CA LEU A 101 -15.68 -6.27 -4.02
C LEU A 101 -15.10 -4.88 -4.30
N ILE A 102 -14.82 -4.52 -5.57
CA ILE A 102 -14.38 -3.17 -5.94
C ILE A 102 -15.43 -2.13 -5.54
N SER A 103 -16.71 -2.39 -5.81
CA SER A 103 -17.79 -1.47 -5.44
C SER A 103 -17.87 -1.26 -3.93
N ALA A 104 -17.75 -2.32 -3.15
CA ALA A 104 -17.72 -2.25 -1.69
C ALA A 104 -16.48 -1.49 -1.17
N ALA A 105 -15.32 -1.70 -1.79
CA ALA A 105 -14.10 -0.96 -1.47
C ALA A 105 -14.24 0.55 -1.75
N LEU A 106 -14.85 0.92 -2.86
CA LEU A 106 -15.15 2.33 -3.17
C LEU A 106 -16.06 2.97 -2.13
N MET A 107 -17.12 2.26 -1.69
CA MET A 107 -18.00 2.72 -0.61
C MET A 107 -17.24 2.87 0.71
N PHE A 108 -16.34 1.93 1.02
CA PHE A 108 -15.49 2.02 2.22
C PHE A 108 -14.63 3.29 2.22
N PHE A 109 -13.90 3.56 1.13
CA PHE A 109 -13.04 4.75 1.05
C PHE A 109 -13.84 6.04 0.99
N GLN A 110 -15.03 6.03 0.38
CA GLN A 110 -15.93 7.19 0.40
C GLN A 110 -16.43 7.50 1.81
N ALA A 111 -16.73 6.48 2.61
CA ALA A 111 -17.18 6.64 3.98
C ALA A 111 -16.02 6.96 4.96
N ASN A 112 -14.80 6.54 4.64
CA ASN A 112 -13.61 6.65 5.49
C ASN A 112 -12.44 7.33 4.76
N PRO A 113 -12.59 8.55 4.24
CA PRO A 113 -11.56 9.22 3.45
C PRO A 113 -10.35 9.64 4.27
N VAL A 114 -10.50 9.75 5.59
CA VAL A 114 -9.47 10.20 6.52
C VAL A 114 -9.32 9.20 7.66
N MET A 115 -8.08 8.77 7.90
CA MET A 115 -7.71 7.91 9.02
C MET A 115 -6.79 8.69 9.95
N THR A 116 -7.11 8.68 11.25
CA THR A 116 -6.31 9.33 12.31
C THR A 116 -6.09 8.33 13.45
N PRO A 117 -5.07 8.53 14.31
CA PRO A 117 -4.84 7.62 15.45
C PRO A 117 -6.02 7.50 16.41
N GLN A 118 -6.92 8.51 16.45
CA GLN A 118 -8.13 8.47 17.27
C GLN A 118 -9.19 7.50 16.70
N LEU A 119 -9.24 7.37 15.37
CA LEU A 119 -10.16 6.48 14.66
C LEU A 119 -9.55 5.09 14.40
N VAL A 120 -8.24 5.02 14.33
CA VAL A 120 -7.46 3.83 13.99
C VAL A 120 -6.28 3.74 14.96
N PRO A 121 -6.46 3.12 16.16
CA PRO A 121 -5.40 3.03 17.17
C PRO A 121 -4.14 2.30 16.71
N GLU A 122 -4.27 1.41 15.72
CA GLU A 122 -3.17 0.63 15.13
C GLU A 122 -2.30 1.47 14.17
N MET A 123 -2.61 2.76 13.99
CA MET A 123 -1.86 3.63 13.09
C MET A 123 -0.39 3.69 13.49
N PRO A 124 0.55 3.50 12.54
CA PRO A 124 1.98 3.51 12.85
C PRO A 124 2.43 4.82 13.48
N ALA A 125 3.35 4.72 14.46
CA ALA A 125 3.95 5.90 15.08
C ALA A 125 4.62 6.79 14.01
N GLY A 126 4.34 8.09 14.08
CA GLY A 126 4.85 9.08 13.12
C GLY A 126 3.87 9.40 11.97
N ILE A 127 2.78 8.66 11.82
CA ILE A 127 1.70 9.01 10.90
C ILE A 127 0.60 9.73 11.69
N ALA A 128 0.49 11.03 11.51
CA ALA A 128 -0.52 11.83 12.20
C ALA A 128 -1.91 11.69 11.56
N GLN A 129 -1.95 11.47 10.26
CA GLN A 129 -3.17 11.36 9.47
C GLN A 129 -2.84 10.70 8.12
N LEU A 130 -3.75 9.87 7.61
CA LEU A 130 -3.76 9.44 6.22
C LEU A 130 -5.05 9.89 5.57
N THR A 131 -4.95 10.42 4.35
CA THR A 131 -6.12 10.75 3.53
C THR A 131 -6.04 9.93 2.26
N VAL A 132 -7.09 9.17 1.97
CA VAL A 132 -7.20 8.33 0.77
C VAL A 132 -8.26 8.91 -0.15
N GLU A 133 -7.88 9.18 -1.39
CA GLU A 133 -8.76 9.72 -2.43
C GLU A 133 -8.59 8.95 -3.75
N ILE A 134 -9.63 8.92 -4.57
CA ILE A 134 -9.54 8.33 -5.91
C ILE A 134 -8.67 9.24 -6.78
N SER A 135 -7.66 8.65 -7.44
CA SER A 135 -6.86 9.31 -8.45
C SER A 135 -7.41 8.96 -9.84
N ASN A 136 -8.08 9.92 -10.47
CA ASN A 136 -8.68 9.69 -11.78
C ASN A 136 -7.61 9.54 -12.85
N LEU A 137 -7.64 8.43 -13.57
CA LEU A 137 -6.83 8.19 -14.76
C LEU A 137 -7.71 8.22 -16.00
N LYS A 138 -7.17 8.76 -17.09
CA LYS A 138 -7.78 8.62 -18.42
C LYS A 138 -7.60 7.19 -18.94
N VAL A 139 -8.43 6.77 -19.87
CA VAL A 139 -8.36 5.41 -20.44
C VAL A 139 -6.99 5.11 -21.03
N GLU A 140 -6.39 6.10 -21.70
CA GLU A 140 -5.05 6.00 -22.28
C GLU A 140 -3.98 5.80 -21.21
N GLU A 141 -4.07 6.52 -20.10
CA GLU A 141 -3.15 6.42 -18.97
C GLU A 141 -3.27 5.05 -18.27
N VAL A 142 -4.50 4.54 -18.14
CA VAL A 142 -4.74 3.18 -17.64
C VAL A 142 -4.09 2.15 -18.57
N GLY A 143 -4.27 2.28 -19.89
CA GLY A 143 -3.66 1.39 -20.86
C GLY A 143 -2.13 1.40 -20.82
N GLN A 144 -1.51 2.58 -20.69
CA GLN A 144 -0.06 2.73 -20.56
C GLN A 144 0.45 2.10 -19.25
N LEU A 145 -0.24 2.34 -18.14
CA LEU A 145 0.13 1.78 -16.84
C LEU A 145 0.12 0.25 -16.87
N TRP A 146 -0.96 -0.35 -17.37
CA TRP A 146 -1.07 -1.80 -17.46
C TRP A 146 -0.05 -2.40 -18.45
N GLY A 147 0.24 -1.71 -19.56
CA GLY A 147 1.29 -2.09 -20.47
C GLY A 147 2.67 -2.10 -19.82
N ASN A 148 3.00 -1.09 -19.02
CA ASN A 148 4.28 -1.00 -18.30
C ASN A 148 4.41 -2.06 -17.19
N LEU A 149 3.31 -2.47 -16.58
CA LEU A 149 3.28 -3.53 -15.58
C LEU A 149 3.43 -4.94 -16.20
N GLY A 150 3.44 -5.05 -17.54
CA GLY A 150 3.55 -6.33 -18.25
C GLY A 150 2.35 -7.24 -18.05
N GLY A 151 1.26 -6.73 -17.47
CA GLY A 151 0.08 -7.50 -17.09
C GLY A 151 -1.09 -7.37 -18.06
N ARG A 152 -2.00 -8.35 -18.01
CA ARG A 152 -3.33 -8.21 -18.60
C ARG A 152 -4.13 -7.23 -17.74
N TYR A 153 -4.88 -6.34 -18.40
CA TYR A 153 -5.83 -5.48 -17.70
C TYR A 153 -6.81 -6.32 -16.87
N VAL A 154 -7.00 -5.90 -15.62
CA VAL A 154 -8.08 -6.36 -14.75
C VAL A 154 -8.81 -5.15 -14.16
N PRO A 155 -10.08 -5.30 -13.74
CA PRO A 155 -10.81 -4.20 -13.11
C PRO A 155 -10.02 -3.62 -11.95
N SER A 156 -9.81 -2.31 -11.98
CA SER A 156 -8.93 -1.64 -11.01
C SER A 156 -9.29 -0.17 -10.81
N VAL A 157 -8.91 0.35 -9.65
CA VAL A 157 -9.06 1.76 -9.29
C VAL A 157 -7.75 2.27 -8.74
N MET A 158 -7.29 3.43 -9.21
CA MET A 158 -6.13 4.12 -8.66
C MET A 158 -6.56 4.99 -7.49
N PHE A 159 -5.82 4.88 -6.40
CA PHE A 159 -5.96 5.74 -5.23
C PHE A 159 -4.67 6.52 -4.99
N LYS A 160 -4.85 7.67 -4.36
CA LYS A 160 -3.79 8.51 -3.85
C LYS A 160 -3.92 8.61 -2.34
N MET A 161 -2.87 8.22 -1.63
CA MET A 161 -2.78 8.35 -0.19
C MET A 161 -1.82 9.50 0.16
N ARG A 162 -2.32 10.48 0.91
CA ARG A 162 -1.58 11.65 1.35
C ARG A 162 -1.19 11.56 2.81
N SER A 163 -0.23 12.39 3.19
CA SER A 163 0.20 12.62 4.57
C SER A 163 1.16 11.59 5.14
N VAL A 164 1.77 10.75 4.32
CA VAL A 164 2.87 9.91 4.75
C VAL A 164 4.12 10.78 4.92
N MET A 165 4.54 10.95 6.16
CA MET A 165 5.73 11.73 6.51
C MET A 165 6.91 10.80 6.71
N ILE A 166 8.03 11.08 6.05
CA ILE A 166 9.31 10.41 6.30
C ILE A 166 10.22 11.39 7.03
N ASP A 167 10.60 11.01 8.24
CA ASP A 167 11.56 11.75 9.07
C ASP A 167 12.81 10.87 9.28
N ALA A 168 13.94 11.31 8.72
CA ALA A 168 15.23 10.62 8.86
C ALA A 168 15.71 10.58 10.32
N GLY A 169 15.30 11.54 11.16
CA GLY A 169 15.62 11.58 12.59
C GLY A 169 14.83 10.58 13.45
N ALA A 170 13.69 10.08 12.93
CA ALA A 170 12.84 9.13 13.65
C ALA A 170 13.31 7.68 13.50
N VAL A 171 14.19 7.39 12.55
CA VAL A 171 14.69 6.02 12.29
C VAL A 171 15.81 5.70 13.30
N ARG A 172 15.44 5.19 14.48
CA ARG A 172 16.40 4.77 15.52
C ARG A 172 16.81 3.30 15.46
N SER A 173 16.17 2.47 14.64
CA SER A 173 16.57 1.09 14.42
C SER A 173 16.25 0.64 13.00
N ILE A 174 17.25 0.10 12.31
CA ILE A 174 17.06 -0.55 11.01
C ILE A 174 17.02 -2.04 11.28
N THR A 175 15.87 -2.68 11.07
CA THR A 175 15.81 -4.14 11.00
C THR A 175 16.38 -4.55 9.65
N PRO A 176 17.42 -5.40 9.57
CA PRO A 176 17.98 -5.80 8.29
C PRO A 176 16.93 -6.56 7.47
N LEU A 177 16.73 -6.11 6.24
CA LEU A 177 15.78 -6.68 5.27
C LEU A 177 16.19 -8.06 4.75
N ILE A 178 17.46 -8.45 4.92
CA ILE A 178 17.99 -9.72 4.41
C ILE A 178 18.67 -10.46 5.55
N ARG A 179 18.14 -11.61 5.92
CA ARG A 179 18.92 -12.63 6.62
C ARG A 179 19.81 -13.30 5.57
N ALA A 180 21.12 -13.18 5.71
CA ALA A 180 22.03 -14.00 4.95
C ALA A 180 21.66 -15.49 5.20
N PRO A 181 21.58 -16.33 4.16
CA PRO A 181 21.45 -17.76 4.38
C PRO A 181 22.65 -18.21 5.19
N GLY A 182 22.38 -18.85 6.32
CA GLY A 182 23.44 -19.36 7.22
C GLY A 182 24.35 -20.33 6.49
N GLY A 183 25.54 -19.87 6.16
CA GLY A 183 26.61 -20.77 5.75
C GLY A 183 27.10 -21.54 6.99
N GLU A 184 26.78 -22.82 7.07
CA GLU A 184 27.43 -23.71 8.01
C GLU A 184 28.93 -23.78 7.64
N ALA A 185 29.74 -23.11 8.43
CA ALA A 185 31.18 -23.33 8.38
C ALA A 185 31.48 -24.77 8.94
N ARG A 186 31.79 -25.69 8.05
CA ARG A 186 32.39 -26.99 8.46
C ARG A 186 33.75 -26.73 9.11
N PRO A 187 34.02 -27.28 10.29
CA PRO A 187 35.34 -27.22 10.84
C PRO A 187 36.29 -28.08 9.97
N SER A 188 37.40 -27.47 9.55
CA SER A 188 38.52 -28.15 8.92
C SER A 188 39.19 -29.01 9.97
N GLU A 189 39.13 -30.35 9.86
CA GLU A 189 40.00 -31.25 10.54
C GLU A 189 41.43 -31.13 9.94
N ALA A 190 42.34 -30.64 10.73
CA ALA A 190 43.78 -30.69 10.45
C ALA A 190 44.35 -31.95 11.08
N SER A 191 44.94 -32.79 10.23
CA SER A 191 45.87 -33.87 10.60
C SER A 191 47.24 -33.31 10.98
#